data_0d6ef525b6bd93c95608e9cad6d00b84
#
_entry.id   0d6ef525b6bd93c95608e9cad6d00b84
#
_cell.length_a   1.000
_cell.length_b   1.000
_cell.length_c   1.000
_cell.angle_alpha   90.00
_cell.angle_beta   90.00
_cell.angle_gamma   90.00
#
_symmetry.space_group_name_H-M   'P 1'
#
loop_
_entity.id
_entity.type
_entity.pdbx_description
1 polymer ?
#
loop_
_entity_poly.entity_id
_entity_poly.type
_entity_poly.pdbx_seq_one_letter_code
_entity_poly.pdbx_strand_id
1 'polypeptide(L)'
;MNIAVFSDKFSGTLSAIEVLDIVQGKFLDSNINADFFSVTDGGQESTEIFKSYNFQMNESFETSDCDNSISVVETIDVNGNIFFESAELIGINSTKDSMSINSGCLLEAIQKTEILGTGGSKTVDFGIGLLSKLGMEFISNGETIVDPIPQNFSLI
;
A
#
# COMPACT_ATOMS: atom_id res chain seq x y z
N MET A 1 36.12 5.33 4.23
CA MET A 1 35.14 5.16 3.12
C MET A 1 33.78 5.27 3.77
N ASN A 2 32.90 6.12 3.29
CA ASN A 2 31.56 6.22 3.83
C ASN A 2 30.64 5.35 2.96
N ILE A 3 29.94 4.42 3.58
CA ILE A 3 29.02 3.49 2.92
C ILE A 3 27.62 3.79 3.45
N ALA A 4 26.62 3.87 2.57
CA ALA A 4 25.22 3.85 2.91
C ALA A 4 24.56 2.63 2.25
N VAL A 5 23.81 1.88 3.02
CA VAL A 5 23.09 0.67 2.58
C VAL A 5 21.61 0.96 2.63
N PHE A 6 20.93 0.77 1.51
CA PHE A 6 19.48 0.91 1.40
C PHE A 6 18.90 -0.46 1.06
N SER A 7 17.87 -0.86 1.77
CA SER A 7 17.18 -2.13 1.51
C SER A 7 15.68 -1.95 1.49
N ASP A 8 15.04 -2.55 0.51
CA ASP A 8 13.62 -2.85 0.48
C ASP A 8 13.40 -4.32 0.88
N LYS A 9 12.14 -4.72 1.04
CA LYS A 9 11.74 -6.10 1.36
C LYS A 9 12.10 -7.08 0.25
N PHE A 10 12.32 -8.33 0.64
CA PHE A 10 12.31 -9.47 -0.28
C PHE A 10 10.92 -10.11 -0.23
N SER A 11 10.04 -9.70 -1.14
CA SER A 11 8.63 -10.07 -1.14
C SER A 11 8.39 -11.56 -0.87
N GLY A 12 7.59 -11.84 0.16
CA GLY A 12 7.24 -13.19 0.58
C GLY A 12 8.30 -13.92 1.43
N THR A 13 9.43 -13.26 1.78
CA THR A 13 10.49 -13.89 2.59
C THR A 13 10.97 -13.05 3.77
N LEU A 14 11.55 -11.88 3.52
CA LEU A 14 12.13 -11.01 4.54
C LEU A 14 11.61 -9.59 4.40
N SER A 15 11.28 -8.97 5.53
CA SER A 15 10.99 -7.53 5.60
C SER A 15 12.24 -6.68 5.32
N ALA A 16 12.04 -5.43 4.95
CA ALA A 16 13.15 -4.49 4.73
C ALA A 16 14.01 -4.33 5.99
N ILE A 17 13.37 -4.34 7.17
CA ILE A 17 14.04 -4.24 8.47
C ILE A 17 14.89 -5.50 8.75
N GLU A 18 14.33 -6.70 8.56
CA GLU A 18 15.06 -7.96 8.73
C GLU A 18 16.27 -8.08 7.81
N VAL A 19 16.14 -7.63 6.56
CA VAL A 19 17.27 -7.60 5.62
C VAL A 19 18.38 -6.71 6.15
N LEU A 20 18.04 -5.50 6.62
CA LEU A 20 19.05 -4.58 7.18
C LEU A 20 19.72 -5.15 8.42
N ASP A 21 19.00 -5.78 9.33
CA ASP A 21 19.55 -6.39 10.53
C ASP A 21 20.60 -7.48 10.18
N ILE A 22 20.27 -8.32 9.18
CA ILE A 22 21.19 -9.35 8.70
C ILE A 22 22.46 -8.72 8.09
N VAL A 23 22.30 -7.72 7.23
CA VAL A 23 23.41 -7.05 6.54
C VAL A 23 24.26 -6.28 7.55
N GLN A 24 23.65 -5.55 8.47
CA GLN A 24 24.34 -4.80 9.52
C GLN A 24 25.21 -5.74 10.39
N GLY A 25 24.69 -6.92 10.76
CA GLY A 25 25.46 -7.92 11.48
C GLY A 25 26.73 -8.33 10.73
N LYS A 26 26.65 -8.53 9.41
CA LYS A 26 27.82 -8.89 8.58
C LYS A 26 28.85 -7.76 8.46
N PHE A 27 28.41 -6.52 8.40
CA PHE A 27 29.30 -5.36 8.37
C PHE A 27 30.02 -5.19 9.70
N LEU A 28 29.34 -5.38 10.83
CA LEU A 28 29.95 -5.38 12.17
C LEU A 28 31.02 -6.45 12.31
N ASP A 29 30.74 -7.69 11.87
CA ASP A 29 31.71 -8.80 11.87
C ASP A 29 32.97 -8.47 11.06
N SER A 30 32.85 -7.61 10.05
CA SER A 30 33.93 -7.21 9.15
C SER A 30 34.62 -5.90 9.54
N ASN A 31 34.24 -5.26 10.65
CA ASN A 31 34.71 -3.93 11.06
C ASN A 31 34.51 -2.84 10.00
N ILE A 32 33.40 -2.91 9.25
CA ILE A 32 33.05 -1.92 8.24
C ILE A 32 31.97 -1.00 8.83
N ASN A 33 32.25 0.32 8.84
CA ASN A 33 31.25 1.33 9.19
C ASN A 33 30.40 1.69 8.00
N ALA A 34 29.07 1.62 8.19
CA ALA A 34 28.08 2.02 7.21
C ALA A 34 26.83 2.57 7.91
N ASP A 35 26.08 3.41 7.21
CA ASP A 35 24.73 3.83 7.59
C ASP A 35 23.71 2.93 6.89
N PHE A 36 22.64 2.55 7.59
CA PHE A 36 21.64 1.60 7.11
C PHE A 36 20.26 2.22 7.08
N PHE A 37 19.55 2.05 5.95
CA PHE A 37 18.24 2.65 5.72
C PHE A 37 17.28 1.64 5.11
N SER A 38 16.17 1.36 5.80
CA SER A 38 15.02 0.70 5.19
C SER A 38 14.28 1.67 4.28
N VAL A 39 13.91 1.21 3.11
CA VAL A 39 13.13 2.00 2.14
C VAL A 39 11.86 1.23 1.76
N THR A 40 10.88 1.96 1.25
CA THR A 40 9.61 1.39 0.83
C THR A 40 9.14 2.00 -0.47
N ASP A 41 8.40 1.22 -1.26
CA ASP A 41 7.68 1.64 -2.45
C ASP A 41 6.27 2.24 -2.14
N GLY A 42 5.96 2.43 -0.85
CA GLY A 42 4.64 2.85 -0.39
C GLY A 42 3.64 1.69 -0.28
N GLY A 43 4.10 0.45 -0.42
CA GLY A 43 3.28 -0.76 -0.30
C GLY A 43 3.39 -1.42 1.06
N GLN A 44 3.18 -2.75 1.07
CA GLN A 44 3.28 -3.57 2.28
C GLN A 44 4.52 -3.25 3.10
N GLU A 45 4.36 -3.15 4.42
CA GLU A 45 5.38 -2.82 5.42
C GLU A 45 5.77 -1.33 5.49
N SER A 46 5.16 -0.45 4.66
CA SER A 46 5.48 0.99 4.72
C SER A 46 5.19 1.58 6.09
N THR A 47 4.07 1.20 6.68
CA THR A 47 3.67 1.60 8.04
C THR A 47 4.74 1.22 9.08
N GLU A 48 5.27 -0.01 9.01
CA GLU A 48 6.32 -0.48 9.93
C GLU A 48 7.66 0.23 9.69
N ILE A 49 8.00 0.52 8.44
CA ILE A 49 9.20 1.29 8.10
C ILE A 49 9.10 2.71 8.65
N PHE A 50 7.96 3.39 8.49
CA PHE A 50 7.76 4.71 9.08
C PHE A 50 7.85 4.67 10.62
N LYS A 51 7.26 3.67 11.27
CA LYS A 51 7.41 3.48 12.73
C LYS A 51 8.87 3.32 13.13
N SER A 52 9.69 2.59 12.36
CA SER A 52 11.12 2.42 12.64
C SER A 52 11.91 3.73 12.59
N TYR A 53 11.44 4.71 11.83
CA TYR A 53 11.98 6.08 11.80
C TYR A 53 11.33 7.03 12.80
N ASN A 54 10.58 6.50 13.79
CA ASN A 54 9.89 7.26 14.83
C ASN A 54 8.78 8.19 14.33
N PHE A 55 8.23 7.96 13.15
CA PHE A 55 6.97 8.59 12.78
C PHE A 55 5.84 8.07 13.68
N GLN A 56 4.94 8.97 14.05
CA GLN A 56 3.91 8.66 15.02
C GLN A 56 2.70 8.02 14.34
N MET A 57 2.12 7.04 15.02
CA MET A 57 0.78 6.58 14.69
C MET A 57 -0.20 7.74 14.81
N ASN A 58 -1.06 7.87 13.82
CA ASN A 58 -2.24 8.71 13.89
C ASN A 58 -3.44 7.88 14.40
N GLU A 59 -4.63 8.17 13.95
CA GLU A 59 -5.83 7.40 14.27
C GLU A 59 -5.89 6.12 13.40
N SER A 60 -6.42 5.04 13.98
CA SER A 60 -6.88 3.89 13.23
C SER A 60 -8.40 3.97 13.04
N PHE A 61 -8.90 3.41 11.95
CA PHE A 61 -10.33 3.33 11.69
C PHE A 61 -10.72 1.99 11.05
N GLU A 62 -11.97 1.59 11.24
CA GLU A 62 -12.52 0.41 10.59
C GLU A 62 -13.15 0.80 9.26
N THR A 63 -12.91 0.00 8.24
CA THR A 63 -13.55 0.11 6.92
C THR A 63 -13.68 -1.26 6.27
N SER A 64 -14.45 -1.35 5.19
CA SER A 64 -14.55 -2.59 4.41
C SER A 64 -13.40 -2.67 3.41
N ASP A 65 -12.68 -3.79 3.43
CA ASP A 65 -11.71 -4.12 2.40
C ASP A 65 -12.39 -4.55 1.08
N CYS A 66 -11.60 -4.85 0.06
CA CYS A 66 -12.11 -5.28 -1.23
C CYS A 66 -12.72 -6.68 -1.24
N ASP A 67 -12.54 -7.47 -0.19
CA ASP A 67 -13.18 -8.76 0.03
C ASP A 67 -14.54 -8.62 0.76
N ASN A 68 -14.92 -7.38 1.13
CA ASN A 68 -16.05 -7.00 1.98
C ASN A 68 -15.92 -7.50 3.42
N SER A 69 -14.71 -7.72 3.89
CA SER A 69 -14.40 -7.95 5.28
C SER A 69 -14.14 -6.63 5.99
N ILE A 70 -14.36 -6.57 7.29
CA ILE A 70 -14.01 -5.39 8.08
C ILE A 70 -12.52 -5.47 8.39
N SER A 71 -11.79 -4.44 7.99
CA SER A 71 -10.37 -4.28 8.26
C SER A 71 -10.14 -3.02 9.11
N VAL A 72 -9.18 -3.10 10.02
CA VAL A 72 -8.69 -1.94 10.76
C VAL A 72 -7.52 -1.37 9.97
N VAL A 73 -7.65 -0.11 9.59
CA VAL A 73 -6.62 0.63 8.85
C VAL A 73 -5.81 1.45 9.84
N GLU A 74 -4.50 1.26 9.81
CA GLU A 74 -3.55 2.08 10.56
C GLU A 74 -3.06 3.25 9.71
N THR A 75 -2.96 4.43 10.32
CA THR A 75 -2.44 5.61 9.64
C THR A 75 -1.24 6.20 10.38
N ILE A 76 -0.34 6.81 9.62
CA ILE A 76 0.90 7.40 10.14
C ILE A 76 0.91 8.89 9.83
N ASP A 77 1.26 9.71 10.81
CA ASP A 77 1.57 11.12 10.60
C ASP A 77 2.97 11.25 10.00
N VAL A 78 3.03 11.69 8.75
CA VAL A 78 4.28 11.98 8.05
C VAL A 78 4.41 13.50 7.88
N ASN A 79 4.99 14.13 8.89
CA ASN A 79 5.21 15.60 8.92
C ASN A 79 3.92 16.42 8.75
N GLY A 80 2.85 16.01 9.43
CA GLY A 80 1.55 16.69 9.39
C GLY A 80 0.66 16.28 8.23
N ASN A 81 1.05 15.26 7.46
CA ASN A 81 0.20 14.63 6.44
C ASN A 81 -0.07 13.18 6.85
N ILE A 82 -1.28 12.75 6.73
CA ILE A 82 -1.68 11.41 7.14
C ILE A 82 -1.45 10.44 5.98
N PHE A 83 -0.57 9.47 6.21
CA PHE A 83 -0.25 8.38 5.28
C PHE A 83 -1.12 7.15 5.57
N PHE A 84 -1.54 6.49 4.51
CA PHE A 84 -2.25 5.22 4.51
C PHE A 84 -1.65 4.25 3.48
N GLU A 85 -1.52 2.98 3.86
CA GLU A 85 -1.01 1.91 2.99
C GLU A 85 -2.18 1.18 2.31
N SER A 86 -2.38 1.38 1.00
CA SER A 86 -3.52 0.77 0.28
C SER A 86 -3.51 -0.76 0.32
N ALA A 87 -2.35 -1.37 0.48
CA ALA A 87 -2.21 -2.83 0.55
C ALA A 87 -2.95 -3.45 1.75
N GLU A 88 -3.31 -2.66 2.77
CA GLU A 88 -4.16 -3.12 3.88
C GLU A 88 -5.59 -3.46 3.41
N LEU A 89 -6.08 -2.79 2.37
CA LEU A 89 -7.44 -3.01 1.83
C LEU A 89 -7.48 -3.75 0.51
N ILE A 90 -6.47 -3.55 -0.37
CA ILE A 90 -6.44 -4.14 -1.72
C ILE A 90 -5.14 -4.89 -2.00
N GLY A 91 -4.46 -5.38 -0.96
CA GLY A 91 -3.17 -6.03 -1.06
C GLY A 91 -3.21 -7.40 -1.74
N ILE A 92 -2.02 -7.92 -2.02
CA ILE A 92 -1.83 -9.22 -2.68
C ILE A 92 -2.41 -10.41 -1.92
N ASN A 93 -2.69 -10.23 -0.62
CA ASN A 93 -3.29 -11.25 0.24
C ASN A 93 -4.81 -11.40 0.09
N SER A 94 -5.47 -10.50 -0.68
CA SER A 94 -6.90 -10.64 -1.00
C SER A 94 -7.19 -12.01 -1.61
N THR A 95 -8.33 -12.61 -1.26
CA THR A 95 -8.76 -13.91 -1.78
C THR A 95 -9.33 -13.82 -3.19
N LYS A 96 -9.76 -12.62 -3.63
CA LYS A 96 -10.34 -12.40 -4.95
C LYS A 96 -9.29 -12.42 -6.07
N ASP A 97 -9.73 -12.75 -7.26
CA ASP A 97 -8.96 -12.56 -8.48
C ASP A 97 -8.73 -11.06 -8.75
N SER A 98 -7.52 -10.68 -9.19
CA SER A 98 -7.14 -9.29 -9.48
C SER A 98 -8.07 -8.60 -10.48
N MET A 99 -8.65 -9.36 -11.42
CA MET A 99 -9.60 -8.86 -12.42
C MET A 99 -10.98 -8.57 -11.84
N SER A 100 -11.29 -9.08 -10.64
CA SER A 100 -12.57 -8.88 -9.94
C SER A 100 -12.48 -7.88 -8.78
N ILE A 101 -11.31 -7.31 -8.52
CA ILE A 101 -11.10 -6.33 -7.45
C ILE A 101 -11.38 -4.92 -7.98
N ASN A 102 -12.21 -4.19 -7.25
CA ASN A 102 -12.58 -2.81 -7.51
C ASN A 102 -11.92 -1.90 -6.46
N SER A 103 -11.14 -0.91 -6.91
CA SER A 103 -10.46 0.04 -6.02
C SER A 103 -11.40 0.97 -5.24
N GLY A 104 -12.70 0.90 -5.47
CA GLY A 104 -13.69 1.71 -4.77
C GLY A 104 -13.72 1.51 -3.25
N CYS A 105 -13.21 0.38 -2.75
CA CYS A 105 -13.04 0.13 -1.31
C CYS A 105 -12.06 1.12 -0.64
N LEU A 106 -11.20 1.79 -1.41
CA LEU A 106 -10.27 2.79 -0.89
C LEU A 106 -10.93 4.14 -0.56
N LEU A 107 -12.19 4.38 -0.97
CA LEU A 107 -12.82 5.70 -0.88
C LEU A 107 -12.77 6.27 0.54
N GLU A 108 -13.16 5.48 1.54
CA GLU A 108 -13.20 5.95 2.92
C GLU A 108 -11.81 6.31 3.46
N ALA A 109 -10.80 5.48 3.13
CA ALA A 109 -9.43 5.74 3.52
C ALA A 109 -8.89 7.03 2.88
N ILE A 110 -9.12 7.22 1.58
CA ILE A 110 -8.67 8.42 0.84
C ILE A 110 -9.33 9.70 1.37
N GLN A 111 -10.56 9.63 1.88
CA GLN A 111 -11.23 10.78 2.48
C GLN A 111 -10.64 11.19 3.84
N LYS A 112 -9.87 10.32 4.48
CA LYS A 112 -9.28 10.52 5.80
C LYS A 112 -7.76 10.72 5.77
N THR A 113 -7.14 10.63 4.60
CA THR A 113 -5.67 10.65 4.45
C THR A 113 -5.25 11.58 3.31
N GLU A 114 -4.03 12.11 3.37
CA GLU A 114 -3.43 12.98 2.35
C GLU A 114 -2.42 12.24 1.47
N ILE A 115 -1.83 11.17 1.98
CA ILE A 115 -0.82 10.39 1.26
C ILE A 115 -1.28 8.94 1.16
N LEU A 116 -1.41 8.47 -0.08
CA LEU A 116 -1.75 7.08 -0.37
C LEU A 116 -0.51 6.33 -0.85
N GLY A 117 -0.11 5.31 -0.10
CA GLY A 117 0.89 4.33 -0.54
C GLY A 117 0.24 3.27 -1.45
N THR A 118 0.76 3.06 -2.66
CA THR A 118 0.12 2.21 -3.68
C THR A 118 0.87 0.94 -4.04
N GLY A 119 2.03 0.68 -3.43
CA GLY A 119 2.78 -0.54 -3.64
C GLY A 119 2.04 -1.78 -3.14
N GLY A 120 2.25 -2.93 -3.77
CA GLY A 120 1.67 -4.21 -3.34
C GLY A 120 0.16 -4.35 -3.55
N SER A 121 -0.48 -3.48 -4.34
CA SER A 121 -1.89 -3.58 -4.69
C SER A 121 -2.15 -4.77 -5.62
N LYS A 122 -3.23 -5.51 -5.39
CA LYS A 122 -3.63 -6.65 -6.21
C LYS A 122 -4.53 -6.25 -7.38
N THR A 123 -5.28 -5.15 -7.26
CA THR A 123 -6.18 -4.70 -8.33
C THR A 123 -5.41 -4.21 -9.56
N VAL A 124 -6.01 -4.38 -10.73
CA VAL A 124 -5.53 -3.87 -12.03
C VAL A 124 -6.58 -2.96 -12.69
N ASP A 125 -7.45 -2.34 -11.90
CA ASP A 125 -8.55 -1.52 -12.38
C ASP A 125 -8.16 -0.06 -12.74
N PHE A 126 -6.88 0.29 -12.68
CA PHE A 126 -6.37 1.65 -12.95
C PHE A 126 -7.04 2.76 -12.11
N GLY A 127 -7.60 2.42 -10.94
CA GLY A 127 -8.31 3.35 -10.08
C GLY A 127 -9.73 3.70 -10.57
N ILE A 128 -10.24 3.03 -11.60
CA ILE A 128 -11.57 3.29 -12.17
C ILE A 128 -12.67 3.06 -11.12
N GLY A 129 -12.54 2.02 -10.30
CA GLY A 129 -13.48 1.76 -9.21
C GLY A 129 -13.56 2.90 -8.21
N LEU A 130 -12.41 3.44 -7.80
CA LEU A 130 -12.34 4.60 -6.92
C LEU A 130 -12.96 5.85 -7.58
N LEU A 131 -12.60 6.13 -8.83
CA LEU A 131 -13.13 7.27 -9.59
C LEU A 131 -14.65 7.17 -9.75
N SER A 132 -15.19 5.97 -9.96
CA SER A 132 -16.64 5.74 -9.98
C SER A 132 -17.30 6.09 -8.64
N LYS A 133 -16.69 5.71 -7.53
CA LYS A 133 -17.17 6.07 -6.18
C LYS A 133 -17.08 7.58 -5.89
N LEU A 134 -16.15 8.27 -6.54
CA LEU A 134 -16.03 9.74 -6.51
C LEU A 134 -17.02 10.46 -7.46
N GLY A 135 -17.87 9.72 -8.17
CA GLY A 135 -18.95 10.25 -9.01
C GLY A 135 -18.63 10.33 -10.50
N MET A 136 -17.51 9.75 -10.97
CA MET A 136 -17.25 9.62 -12.40
C MET A 136 -18.12 8.51 -13.00
N GLU A 137 -18.76 8.79 -14.12
CA GLU A 137 -19.52 7.80 -14.87
C GLU A 137 -18.66 7.23 -16.00
N PHE A 138 -18.66 5.92 -16.12
CA PHE A 138 -18.02 5.19 -17.23
C PHE A 138 -19.11 4.66 -18.15
N ILE A 139 -19.04 5.02 -19.44
CA ILE A 139 -20.08 4.72 -20.42
C ILE A 139 -19.49 3.84 -21.51
N SER A 140 -20.18 2.74 -21.83
CA SER A 140 -19.89 1.89 -22.98
C SER A 140 -21.14 1.73 -23.83
N ASN A 141 -21.00 1.95 -25.13
CA ASN A 141 -22.11 1.85 -26.10
C ASN A 141 -23.38 2.64 -25.69
N GLY A 142 -23.20 3.76 -24.97
CA GLY A 142 -24.31 4.63 -24.52
C GLY A 142 -24.96 4.18 -23.20
N GLU A 143 -24.45 3.14 -22.55
CA GLU A 143 -24.93 2.65 -21.26
C GLU A 143 -23.89 2.89 -20.18
N THR A 144 -24.34 3.29 -18.97
CA THR A 144 -23.46 3.46 -17.82
C THR A 144 -23.04 2.09 -17.29
N ILE A 145 -21.73 1.89 -17.12
CA ILE A 145 -21.17 0.69 -16.50
C ILE A 145 -21.35 0.83 -14.99
N VAL A 146 -22.20 -0.01 -14.44
CA VAL A 146 -22.38 -0.15 -13.00
C VAL A 146 -21.31 -1.10 -12.49
N ASP A 147 -20.57 -0.72 -11.42
CA ASP A 147 -19.48 -1.50 -10.85
C ASP A 147 -18.36 -1.83 -11.86
N PRO A 148 -17.55 -0.83 -12.24
CA PRO A 148 -16.48 -0.99 -13.23
C PRO A 148 -15.33 -1.79 -12.62
N ILE A 149 -15.30 -3.09 -12.89
CA ILE A 149 -14.20 -4.01 -12.56
C ILE A 149 -13.40 -4.36 -13.83
N PRO A 150 -12.12 -4.74 -13.70
CA PRO A 150 -11.28 -5.06 -14.87
C PRO A 150 -11.88 -6.09 -15.83
N GLN A 151 -12.63 -7.07 -15.33
CA GLN A 151 -13.34 -8.06 -16.16
C GLN A 151 -14.32 -7.43 -17.16
N ASN A 152 -14.82 -6.23 -16.85
CA ASN A 152 -15.80 -5.51 -17.68
C ASN A 152 -15.15 -4.51 -18.65
N PHE A 153 -13.82 -4.33 -18.60
CA PHE A 153 -13.13 -3.33 -19.43
C PHE A 153 -13.13 -3.65 -20.93
N SER A 154 -13.32 -4.91 -21.31
CA SER A 154 -13.51 -5.28 -22.72
C SER A 154 -14.83 -4.75 -23.30
N LEU A 155 -15.69 -4.20 -22.45
CA LEU A 155 -16.96 -3.58 -22.81
C LEU A 155 -16.84 -2.05 -22.99
N ILE A 156 -15.67 -1.48 -22.67
CA ILE A 156 -15.36 -0.03 -22.78
C ILE A 156 -14.62 0.29 -24.12
#